data_050c3bea9d2480fc3b8cd3d3c32fb1cf
#
_entry.id   050c3bea9d2480fc3b8cd3d3c32fb1cf
#
_cell.length_a   1.000
_cell.length_b   1.000
_cell.length_c   1.000
_cell.angle_alpha   90.00
_cell.angle_beta   90.00
_cell.angle_gamma   90.00
#
_symmetry.space_group_name_H-M   'P 1'
#
loop_
_entity.id
_entity.type
_entity.pdbx_description
1 polymer ?
#
loop_
_entity_poly.entity_id
_entity_poly.type
_entity_poly.pdbx_seq_one_letter_code
_entity_poly.pdbx_strand_id
1 'polypeptide(L)'
;MSTKASAIPQFPLSGTDGFVVALDYLARSADGRGLDALSEIQVSGQPDEARLRWLAAELPKRLPLLHATLCKDGLFGVPYWECSGDAVAIPIEFHRVSGVEGPEASVVDSISAVRQRRMQGRERSSLGPPHVRFDVVRTGDETWSMLMNWSHLLLDGTGVELLFKHMNELWHDPQTVSPQQPVVQSDKPWWKLFQESESCGRHLMNLGAEPFVSVSRGKVVSGHRCCLWETFSKEETAKIKLTLGKIGGDMMRTFFYAGLAARCHQIVFQSRGHSDLSYAVTMPVQQRPKDSAGRTAIFQNHMSMFFFILKDADLADLATASKVLMKQHMEHLKLKRHLSFNSLQLLMRRMPGKTMLDMVRLAQRGEIASCYHAYTGSFGEGMTSFCGGDILNAIHMPTVNAPPGSGLFVSECQDQLTVTVSYLDTCLSESETELMRERWRSDLLGE
;
A
#
# COMPACT_ATOMS: atom_id res chain seq x y z
N MET A 1 -45.51 -15.99 13.17
CA MET A 1 -44.72 -14.95 12.48
C MET A 1 -43.29 -15.47 12.37
N SER A 2 -42.89 -15.92 11.21
CA SER A 2 -41.48 -16.37 10.97
C SER A 2 -40.61 -15.14 10.95
N THR A 3 -39.75 -14.99 11.94
CA THR A 3 -38.65 -14.03 11.92
C THR A 3 -37.76 -14.40 10.76
N LYS A 4 -37.83 -13.63 9.64
CA LYS A 4 -36.81 -13.70 8.59
C LYS A 4 -35.45 -13.45 9.27
N ALA A 5 -34.62 -14.48 9.36
CA ALA A 5 -33.23 -14.31 9.73
C ALA A 5 -32.68 -13.21 8.83
N SER A 6 -32.18 -12.13 9.42
CA SER A 6 -31.55 -11.05 8.65
C SER A 6 -30.39 -11.67 7.86
N ALA A 7 -30.40 -11.52 6.56
CA ALA A 7 -29.32 -12.03 5.71
C ALA A 7 -27.99 -11.44 6.20
N ILE A 8 -26.98 -12.29 6.37
CA ILE A 8 -25.63 -11.87 6.76
C ILE A 8 -25.11 -10.89 5.70
N PRO A 9 -24.63 -9.69 6.08
CA PRO A 9 -24.12 -8.72 5.12
C PRO A 9 -22.92 -9.28 4.32
N GLN A 10 -23.03 -9.22 3.01
CA GLN A 10 -21.99 -9.66 2.07
C GLN A 10 -21.55 -8.48 1.19
N PHE A 11 -20.23 -8.28 1.07
CA PHE A 11 -19.63 -7.21 0.28
C PHE A 11 -18.71 -7.81 -0.80
N PRO A 12 -19.17 -7.88 -2.06
CA PRO A 12 -18.35 -8.40 -3.16
C PRO A 12 -17.04 -7.64 -3.32
N LEU A 13 -15.95 -8.33 -3.61
CA LEU A 13 -14.66 -7.73 -3.87
C LEU A 13 -14.71 -6.83 -5.10
N SER A 14 -13.96 -5.73 -5.08
CA SER A 14 -13.65 -4.94 -6.28
C SER A 14 -12.77 -5.72 -7.25
N GLY A 15 -12.55 -5.18 -8.44
CA GLY A 15 -11.59 -5.78 -9.38
C GLY A 15 -10.17 -5.75 -8.83
N THR A 16 -9.79 -4.64 -8.18
CA THR A 16 -8.46 -4.47 -7.56
C THR A 16 -8.26 -5.38 -6.38
N ASP A 17 -9.29 -5.59 -5.53
CA ASP A 17 -9.20 -6.57 -4.44
C ASP A 17 -8.89 -7.98 -4.97
N GLY A 18 -9.49 -8.38 -6.10
CA GLY A 18 -9.18 -9.66 -6.73
C GLY A 18 -7.71 -9.80 -7.09
N PHE A 19 -7.08 -8.73 -7.58
CA PHE A 19 -5.65 -8.69 -7.87
C PHE A 19 -4.81 -8.76 -6.59
N VAL A 20 -5.19 -8.02 -5.55
CA VAL A 20 -4.50 -8.07 -4.24
C VAL A 20 -4.61 -9.45 -3.60
N VAL A 21 -5.75 -10.14 -3.73
CA VAL A 21 -5.92 -11.54 -3.30
C VAL A 21 -4.92 -12.47 -4.03
N ALA A 22 -4.68 -12.24 -5.32
CA ALA A 22 -3.70 -13.03 -6.05
C ALA A 22 -2.26 -12.73 -5.58
N LEU A 23 -1.92 -11.47 -5.30
CA LEU A 23 -0.62 -11.10 -4.73
C LEU A 23 -0.44 -11.67 -3.31
N ASP A 24 -1.48 -11.66 -2.48
CA ASP A 24 -1.45 -12.27 -1.14
C ASP A 24 -1.26 -13.79 -1.22
N TYR A 25 -1.89 -14.45 -2.21
CA TYR A 25 -1.64 -15.85 -2.50
C TYR A 25 -0.16 -16.09 -2.87
N LEU A 26 0.44 -15.22 -3.70
CA LEU A 26 1.85 -15.31 -4.05
C LEU A 26 2.75 -15.18 -2.82
N ALA A 27 2.52 -14.19 -1.97
CA ALA A 27 3.27 -13.98 -0.74
C ALA A 27 3.18 -15.21 0.16
N ARG A 28 1.96 -15.70 0.42
CA ARG A 28 1.76 -16.91 1.25
C ARG A 28 2.35 -18.18 0.65
N SER A 29 2.40 -18.30 -0.66
CA SER A 29 3.04 -19.46 -1.31
C SER A 29 4.55 -19.50 -1.10
N ALA A 30 5.18 -18.35 -0.80
CA ALA A 30 6.61 -18.23 -0.55
C ALA A 30 6.99 -18.56 0.91
N ASP A 31 6.23 -18.03 1.89
CA ASP A 31 6.60 -18.12 3.31
C ASP A 31 5.41 -18.32 4.28
N GLY A 32 4.22 -18.56 3.78
CA GLY A 32 3.01 -18.72 4.60
C GLY A 32 2.40 -17.41 5.10
N ARG A 33 3.03 -16.26 4.85
CA ARG A 33 2.63 -14.96 5.38
C ARG A 33 1.87 -14.14 4.35
N GLY A 34 0.80 -13.46 4.80
CA GLY A 34 -0.01 -12.59 3.95
C GLY A 34 0.65 -11.25 3.64
N LEU A 35 -0.02 -10.46 2.79
CA LEU A 35 0.33 -9.07 2.52
C LEU A 35 -0.19 -8.17 3.66
N ASP A 36 0.53 -8.13 4.77
CA ASP A 36 0.27 -7.22 5.88
C ASP A 36 1.28 -6.07 5.81
N ALA A 37 0.78 -4.84 5.79
CA ALA A 37 1.60 -3.63 5.82
C ALA A 37 1.55 -2.98 7.20
N LEU A 38 2.43 -2.02 7.43
CA LEU A 38 2.51 -1.25 8.66
C LEU A 38 2.39 0.24 8.36
N SER A 39 1.65 0.95 9.19
CA SER A 39 1.61 2.42 9.18
C SER A 39 1.80 2.92 10.59
N GLU A 40 2.48 4.02 10.75
CA GLU A 40 2.81 4.61 12.03
C GLU A 40 2.45 6.08 12.05
N ILE A 41 1.89 6.53 13.18
CA ILE A 41 1.73 7.94 13.52
C ILE A 41 2.51 8.20 14.81
N GLN A 42 3.44 9.16 14.77
CA GLN A 42 4.13 9.68 15.94
C GLN A 42 3.36 10.87 16.50
N VAL A 43 3.16 10.87 17.80
CA VAL A 43 2.26 11.81 18.48
C VAL A 43 2.94 12.41 19.70
N SER A 44 2.70 13.69 19.96
CA SER A 44 3.14 14.37 21.17
C SER A 44 2.25 14.02 22.38
N GLY A 45 2.81 14.19 23.60
CA GLY A 45 2.09 13.93 24.86
C GLY A 45 2.12 12.46 25.27
N GLN A 46 1.13 12.07 26.08
CA GLN A 46 1.00 10.73 26.64
C GLN A 46 -0.22 10.01 26.04
N PRO A 47 -0.16 8.70 25.73
CA PRO A 47 -1.31 7.96 25.25
C PRO A 47 -2.33 7.72 26.37
N ASP A 48 -3.59 8.03 26.12
CA ASP A 48 -4.71 7.59 26.99
C ASP A 48 -5.03 6.13 26.66
N GLU A 49 -4.41 5.20 27.38
CA GLU A 49 -4.55 3.77 27.15
C GLU A 49 -6.00 3.29 27.29
N ALA A 50 -6.75 3.82 28.26
CA ALA A 50 -8.13 3.41 28.47
C ALA A 50 -9.02 3.77 27.28
N ARG A 51 -8.86 4.98 26.76
CA ARG A 51 -9.60 5.46 25.59
C ARG A 51 -9.16 4.78 24.30
N LEU A 52 -7.88 4.46 24.13
CA LEU A 52 -7.38 3.67 23.00
C LEU A 52 -7.93 2.23 23.01
N ARG A 53 -8.04 1.58 24.19
CA ARG A 53 -8.69 0.27 24.32
C ARG A 53 -10.18 0.35 23.99
N TRP A 54 -10.84 1.43 24.41
CA TRP A 54 -12.23 1.69 24.03
C TRP A 54 -12.39 1.81 22.51
N LEU A 55 -11.53 2.59 21.83
CA LEU A 55 -11.53 2.69 20.36
C LEU A 55 -11.35 1.32 19.69
N ALA A 56 -10.38 0.53 20.13
CA ALA A 56 -10.13 -0.80 19.61
C ALA A 56 -11.33 -1.76 19.75
N ALA A 57 -12.13 -1.58 20.78
CA ALA A 57 -13.36 -2.35 21.01
C ALA A 57 -14.57 -1.79 20.23
N GLU A 58 -14.63 -0.49 20.01
CA GLU A 58 -15.77 0.18 19.38
C GLU A 58 -15.72 0.13 17.83
N LEU A 59 -14.52 0.24 17.24
CA LEU A 59 -14.34 0.26 15.81
C LEU A 59 -14.97 -0.93 15.06
N PRO A 60 -14.80 -2.21 15.49
CA PRO A 60 -15.41 -3.34 14.78
C PRO A 60 -16.93 -3.35 14.84
N LYS A 61 -17.53 -2.77 15.87
CA LYS A 61 -19.01 -2.64 15.99
C LYS A 61 -19.56 -1.68 14.93
N ARG A 62 -18.80 -0.62 14.63
CA ARG A 62 -19.17 0.42 13.66
C ARG A 62 -18.75 0.10 12.24
N LEU A 63 -17.67 -0.67 12.11
CA LEU A 63 -17.01 -1.03 10.86
C LEU A 63 -16.94 -2.56 10.74
N PRO A 64 -18.06 -3.24 10.38
CA PRO A 64 -18.15 -4.71 10.40
C PRO A 64 -17.11 -5.42 9.54
N LEU A 65 -16.60 -4.77 8.49
CA LEU A 65 -15.53 -5.34 7.65
C LEU A 65 -14.23 -5.61 8.41
N LEU A 66 -13.98 -4.97 9.55
CA LEU A 66 -12.81 -5.24 10.39
C LEU A 66 -12.82 -6.65 10.99
N HIS A 67 -13.98 -7.32 11.06
CA HIS A 67 -14.10 -8.70 11.52
C HIS A 67 -14.70 -9.64 10.46
N ALA A 68 -14.78 -9.21 9.21
CA ALA A 68 -15.29 -10.03 8.11
C ALA A 68 -14.34 -11.16 7.73
N THR A 69 -14.88 -12.19 7.11
CA THR A 69 -14.11 -13.30 6.53
C THR A 69 -14.25 -13.25 5.01
N LEU A 70 -13.15 -13.47 4.29
CA LEU A 70 -13.18 -13.55 2.84
C LEU A 70 -13.69 -14.92 2.42
N CYS A 71 -14.81 -14.93 1.72
CA CYS A 71 -15.53 -16.11 1.24
C CYS A 71 -15.60 -16.13 -0.30
N LYS A 72 -15.84 -17.30 -0.86
CA LYS A 72 -16.05 -17.48 -2.29
C LYS A 72 -16.96 -18.68 -2.56
N ASP A 73 -17.99 -18.48 -3.35
CA ASP A 73 -18.93 -19.54 -3.77
C ASP A 73 -18.46 -20.22 -5.05
N GLY A 74 -18.00 -21.45 -4.93
CA GLY A 74 -17.53 -22.23 -6.06
C GLY A 74 -16.26 -21.69 -6.71
N LEU A 75 -15.83 -22.32 -7.81
CA LEU A 75 -14.55 -22.04 -8.46
C LEU A 75 -14.50 -20.66 -9.14
N PHE A 76 -15.58 -20.24 -9.78
CA PHE A 76 -15.68 -19.01 -10.56
C PHE A 76 -16.63 -17.97 -9.95
N GLY A 77 -17.06 -18.15 -8.69
CA GLY A 77 -17.84 -17.16 -7.95
C GLY A 77 -17.04 -15.86 -7.75
N VAL A 78 -17.73 -14.75 -7.56
CA VAL A 78 -17.09 -13.51 -7.12
C VAL A 78 -16.76 -13.66 -5.64
N PRO A 79 -15.51 -13.50 -5.21
CA PRO A 79 -15.19 -13.49 -3.80
C PRO A 79 -15.87 -12.29 -3.10
N TYR A 80 -16.23 -12.46 -1.83
CA TYR A 80 -16.91 -11.45 -1.04
C TYR A 80 -16.48 -11.50 0.43
N TRP A 81 -16.59 -10.37 1.10
CA TRP A 81 -16.44 -10.26 2.54
C TRP A 81 -17.78 -10.61 3.21
N GLU A 82 -17.76 -11.53 4.15
CA GLU A 82 -18.91 -11.93 4.95
C GLU A 82 -18.72 -11.47 6.40
N CYS A 83 -19.64 -10.63 6.88
CA CYS A 83 -19.63 -10.10 8.23
C CYS A 83 -20.50 -10.96 9.16
N SER A 84 -20.03 -12.14 9.52
CA SER A 84 -20.73 -13.07 10.42
C SER A 84 -20.19 -13.01 11.84
N GLY A 85 -21.08 -13.19 12.83
CA GLY A 85 -20.72 -13.26 14.24
C GLY A 85 -20.66 -11.90 14.95
N ASP A 86 -20.26 -11.95 16.22
CA ASP A 86 -20.13 -10.78 17.07
C ASP A 86 -18.85 -10.01 16.75
N ALA A 87 -18.90 -8.69 16.92
CA ALA A 87 -17.74 -7.83 16.73
C ALA A 87 -16.65 -8.15 17.77
N VAL A 88 -15.49 -8.58 17.30
CA VAL A 88 -14.32 -8.85 18.14
C VAL A 88 -13.45 -7.61 18.18
N ALA A 89 -13.03 -7.20 19.39
CA ALA A 89 -12.13 -6.06 19.58
C ALA A 89 -10.83 -6.24 18.76
N ILE A 90 -10.34 -5.13 18.19
CA ILE A 90 -9.03 -5.11 17.54
C ILE A 90 -7.95 -5.39 18.58
N PRO A 91 -7.03 -6.32 18.34
CA PRO A 91 -5.90 -6.54 19.24
C PRO A 91 -5.07 -5.26 19.37
N ILE A 92 -4.81 -4.83 20.60
CA ILE A 92 -3.98 -3.67 20.93
C ILE A 92 -2.97 -4.05 22.00
N GLU A 93 -1.70 -3.81 21.73
CA GLU A 93 -0.59 -4.05 22.64
C GLU A 93 0.07 -2.72 23.02
N PHE A 94 0.45 -2.59 24.31
CA PHE A 94 1.13 -1.40 24.82
C PHE A 94 2.57 -1.75 25.16
N HIS A 95 3.48 -0.90 24.68
CA HIS A 95 4.92 -1.05 24.85
C HIS A 95 5.54 0.25 25.34
N ARG A 96 6.69 0.16 26.00
CA ARG A 96 7.57 1.29 26.30
C ARG A 96 9.00 0.95 25.91
N VAL A 97 9.72 1.92 25.39
CA VAL A 97 11.14 1.76 25.12
C VAL A 97 11.91 1.71 26.45
N SER A 98 12.96 0.92 26.52
CA SER A 98 13.81 0.80 27.70
C SER A 98 14.31 2.19 28.16
N GLY A 99 14.18 2.50 29.44
CA GLY A 99 14.54 3.81 30.02
C GLY A 99 13.41 4.85 30.02
N VAL A 100 12.27 4.59 29.42
CA VAL A 100 11.09 5.47 29.49
C VAL A 100 10.22 5.02 30.67
N GLU A 101 9.86 5.93 31.57
CA GLU A 101 8.98 5.66 32.70
C GLU A 101 7.51 5.56 32.26
N GLY A 102 6.71 4.78 33.01
CA GLY A 102 5.28 4.66 32.72
C GLY A 102 4.62 3.43 33.33
N PRO A 103 3.29 3.30 33.20
CA PRO A 103 2.53 2.14 33.71
C PRO A 103 3.00 0.82 33.10
N GLU A 104 2.52 -0.29 33.66
CA GLU A 104 2.85 -1.65 33.19
C GLU A 104 2.59 -1.80 31.68
N ALA A 105 3.68 -1.88 30.91
CA ALA A 105 3.69 -2.15 29.49
C ALA A 105 4.87 -3.08 29.21
N SER A 106 4.80 -3.84 28.12
CA SER A 106 5.95 -4.66 27.71
C SER A 106 7.14 -3.77 27.36
N VAL A 107 8.29 -4.03 27.98
CA VAL A 107 9.52 -3.28 27.69
C VAL A 107 10.10 -3.81 26.38
N VAL A 108 10.43 -2.91 25.46
CA VAL A 108 11.09 -3.22 24.19
C VAL A 108 12.39 -2.42 24.10
N ASP A 109 13.40 -2.98 23.44
CA ASP A 109 14.69 -2.30 23.28
C ASP A 109 14.55 -1.02 22.45
N SER A 110 13.68 -1.05 21.44
CA SER A 110 13.40 0.10 20.58
C SER A 110 12.07 -0.07 19.85
N ILE A 111 11.51 1.03 19.35
CA ILE A 111 10.37 1.00 18.44
C ILE A 111 10.69 0.23 17.16
N SER A 112 11.95 0.22 16.71
CA SER A 112 12.40 -0.53 15.53
C SER A 112 12.21 -2.03 15.71
N ALA A 113 12.37 -2.57 16.91
CA ALA A 113 12.08 -3.98 17.20
C ALA A 113 10.60 -4.33 17.02
N VAL A 114 9.69 -3.43 17.42
CA VAL A 114 8.25 -3.59 17.19
C VAL A 114 7.93 -3.53 15.70
N ARG A 115 8.47 -2.53 14.98
CA ARG A 115 8.31 -2.39 13.52
C ARG A 115 8.77 -3.64 12.80
N GLN A 116 10.01 -4.10 13.06
CA GLN A 116 10.57 -5.30 12.44
C GLN A 116 9.69 -6.53 12.67
N ARG A 117 9.24 -6.76 13.91
CA ARG A 117 8.34 -7.87 14.25
C ARG A 117 7.04 -7.81 13.45
N ARG A 118 6.43 -6.64 13.33
CA ARG A 118 5.14 -6.47 12.63
C ARG A 118 5.27 -6.52 11.10
N MET A 119 6.38 -6.07 10.56
CA MET A 119 6.65 -6.13 9.13
C MET A 119 6.78 -7.56 8.60
N GLN A 120 7.20 -8.52 9.43
CA GLN A 120 7.25 -9.91 9.00
C GLN A 120 5.89 -10.46 8.58
N GLY A 121 4.82 -9.73 8.88
CA GLY A 121 3.46 -10.15 8.57
C GLY A 121 2.99 -11.27 9.52
N ARG A 122 1.79 -11.73 9.28
CA ARG A 122 1.17 -12.79 10.08
C ARG A 122 1.08 -14.07 9.29
N GLU A 123 1.43 -15.18 9.94
CA GLU A 123 1.01 -16.47 9.46
C GLU A 123 -0.52 -16.54 9.47
N ARG A 124 -1.11 -16.83 8.35
CA ARG A 124 -2.56 -16.91 8.21
C ARG A 124 -2.97 -18.28 7.73
N SER A 125 -3.60 -19.00 8.61
CA SER A 125 -4.32 -20.22 8.24
C SER A 125 -5.66 -19.93 7.54
N SER A 126 -6.24 -18.75 7.76
CA SER A 126 -7.52 -18.34 7.19
C SER A 126 -7.47 -16.91 6.66
N LEU A 127 -8.41 -16.56 5.79
CA LEU A 127 -8.65 -15.20 5.26
C LEU A 127 -9.59 -14.38 6.17
N GLY A 128 -9.67 -14.74 7.45
CA GLY A 128 -10.48 -14.09 8.46
C GLY A 128 -9.72 -13.09 9.33
N PRO A 129 -10.43 -12.50 10.31
CA PRO A 129 -9.87 -11.52 11.23
C PRO A 129 -8.78 -12.11 12.14
N PRO A 130 -7.99 -11.25 12.81
CA PRO A 130 -8.04 -9.79 12.77
C PRO A 130 -7.36 -9.23 11.51
N HIS A 131 -7.99 -8.24 10.85
CA HIS A 131 -7.40 -7.55 9.69
C HIS A 131 -6.53 -6.38 10.07
N VAL A 132 -6.73 -5.85 11.28
CA VAL A 132 -5.98 -4.74 11.85
C VAL A 132 -5.50 -5.12 13.25
N ARG A 133 -4.34 -4.63 13.64
CA ARG A 133 -3.77 -4.73 14.97
C ARG A 133 -3.06 -3.43 15.32
N PHE A 134 -3.15 -3.02 16.58
CA PHE A 134 -2.46 -1.82 17.06
C PHE A 134 -1.33 -2.17 18.02
N ASP A 135 -0.23 -1.44 17.90
CA ASP A 135 0.81 -1.34 18.90
C ASP A 135 0.97 0.13 19.29
N VAL A 136 0.88 0.43 20.56
CA VAL A 136 1.11 1.75 21.13
C VAL A 136 2.44 1.71 21.83
N VAL A 137 3.40 2.50 21.37
CA VAL A 137 4.78 2.49 21.88
C VAL A 137 5.11 3.86 22.45
N ARG A 138 5.38 3.92 23.75
CA ARG A 138 5.97 5.12 24.38
C ARG A 138 7.43 5.19 23.98
N THR A 139 7.80 6.21 23.23
CA THR A 139 9.16 6.44 22.71
C THR A 139 9.95 7.47 23.50
N GLY A 140 9.27 8.22 24.34
CA GLY A 140 9.83 9.21 25.28
C GLY A 140 8.78 9.62 26.30
N ASP A 141 9.16 10.54 27.20
CA ASP A 141 8.27 11.02 28.26
C ASP A 141 7.06 11.77 27.72
N GLU A 142 7.24 12.51 26.62
CA GLU A 142 6.22 13.32 25.96
C GLU A 142 6.02 12.92 24.48
N THR A 143 6.33 11.65 24.14
CA THR A 143 6.16 11.16 22.77
C THR A 143 5.78 9.69 22.74
N TRP A 144 4.88 9.35 21.84
CA TRP A 144 4.45 7.98 21.60
C TRP A 144 4.15 7.76 20.11
N SER A 145 4.12 6.52 19.70
CA SER A 145 3.72 6.11 18.35
C SER A 145 2.58 5.11 18.40
N MET A 146 1.61 5.28 17.51
CA MET A 146 0.67 4.23 17.18
C MET A 146 1.10 3.55 15.89
N LEU A 147 1.36 2.25 15.96
CA LEU A 147 1.61 1.41 14.81
C LEU A 147 0.32 0.64 14.49
N MET A 148 -0.13 0.72 13.26
CA MET A 148 -1.24 -0.06 12.73
C MET A 148 -0.68 -1.10 11.75
N ASN A 149 -0.69 -2.37 12.14
CA ASN A 149 -0.44 -3.48 11.22
C ASN A 149 -1.77 -3.89 10.59
N TRP A 150 -1.85 -3.85 9.27
CA TRP A 150 -3.09 -4.01 8.53
C TRP A 150 -2.95 -4.91 7.30
N SER A 151 -4.05 -5.56 6.94
CA SER A 151 -4.12 -6.46 5.79
C SER A 151 -4.41 -5.70 4.50
N HIS A 152 -3.53 -5.82 3.51
CA HIS A 152 -3.75 -5.25 2.19
C HIS A 152 -4.94 -5.89 1.43
N LEU A 153 -5.42 -7.05 1.89
CA LEU A 153 -6.66 -7.64 1.37
C LEU A 153 -7.90 -6.77 1.60
N LEU A 154 -7.91 -6.02 2.72
CA LEU A 154 -9.07 -5.25 3.17
C LEU A 154 -8.92 -3.75 2.94
N LEU A 155 -7.69 -3.24 2.99
CA LEU A 155 -7.36 -1.81 2.97
C LEU A 155 -6.27 -1.54 1.93
N ASP A 156 -6.29 -0.37 1.33
CA ASP A 156 -5.15 0.26 0.67
C ASP A 156 -4.58 1.41 1.51
N GLY A 157 -3.50 2.05 1.09
CA GLY A 157 -2.87 3.13 1.84
C GLY A 157 -3.84 4.26 2.18
N THR A 158 -4.66 4.71 1.23
CA THR A 158 -5.70 5.72 1.48
C THR A 158 -6.77 5.22 2.46
N GLY A 159 -7.16 3.96 2.37
CA GLY A 159 -8.10 3.35 3.32
C GLY A 159 -7.60 3.38 4.76
N VAL A 160 -6.30 3.15 4.94
CA VAL A 160 -5.63 3.23 6.25
C VAL A 160 -5.63 4.66 6.80
N GLU A 161 -5.31 5.64 5.96
CA GLU A 161 -5.36 7.05 6.36
C GLU A 161 -6.78 7.48 6.76
N LEU A 162 -7.78 7.05 6.00
CA LEU A 162 -9.19 7.28 6.33
C LEU A 162 -9.60 6.57 7.63
N LEU A 163 -9.05 5.40 7.91
CA LEU A 163 -9.30 4.69 9.17
C LEU A 163 -8.70 5.46 10.35
N PHE A 164 -7.46 5.95 10.25
CA PHE A 164 -6.86 6.82 11.27
C PHE A 164 -7.68 8.10 11.47
N LYS A 165 -8.12 8.72 10.38
CA LYS A 165 -8.98 9.90 10.45
C LYS A 165 -10.29 9.61 11.19
N HIS A 166 -10.95 8.50 10.86
CA HIS A 166 -12.18 8.08 11.55
C HIS A 166 -11.96 7.74 13.01
N MET A 167 -10.81 7.12 13.36
CA MET A 167 -10.42 6.92 14.76
C MET A 167 -10.29 8.24 15.51
N ASN A 168 -9.66 9.24 14.90
CA ASN A 168 -9.51 10.57 15.49
C ASN A 168 -10.85 11.30 15.64
N GLU A 169 -11.74 11.17 14.66
CA GLU A 169 -13.11 11.70 14.75
C GLU A 169 -13.88 11.07 15.92
N LEU A 170 -13.83 9.74 16.06
CA LEU A 170 -14.44 9.01 17.18
C LEU A 170 -13.80 9.34 18.53
N TRP A 171 -12.52 9.65 18.54
CA TRP A 171 -11.85 10.12 19.76
C TRP A 171 -12.47 11.42 20.27
N HIS A 172 -12.80 12.34 19.41
CA HIS A 172 -13.38 13.63 19.78
C HIS A 172 -14.90 13.57 19.97
N ASP A 173 -15.59 12.84 19.12
CA ASP A 173 -17.04 12.68 19.14
C ASP A 173 -17.45 11.21 19.00
N PRO A 174 -17.82 10.55 20.11
CA PRO A 174 -18.34 9.18 20.10
C PRO A 174 -19.63 8.99 19.29
N GLN A 175 -20.31 10.06 18.87
CA GLN A 175 -21.51 10.00 18.03
C GLN A 175 -21.21 10.15 16.53
N THR A 176 -19.94 10.26 16.16
CA THR A 176 -19.50 10.36 14.76
C THR A 176 -20.17 9.28 13.90
N VAL A 177 -20.71 9.69 12.77
CA VAL A 177 -21.40 8.79 11.84
C VAL A 177 -20.38 7.87 11.15
N SER A 178 -20.70 6.59 11.08
CA SER A 178 -19.87 5.62 10.38
C SER A 178 -19.66 6.03 8.91
N PRO A 179 -18.45 5.81 8.38
CA PRO A 179 -18.12 6.09 6.98
C PRO A 179 -18.95 5.22 6.03
N GLN A 180 -18.89 5.57 4.76
CA GLN A 180 -19.60 4.85 3.71
C GLN A 180 -19.18 3.37 3.70
N GLN A 181 -20.18 2.49 3.57
CA GLN A 181 -19.93 1.08 3.27
C GLN A 181 -19.38 0.94 1.84
N PRO A 182 -18.62 -0.13 1.54
CA PRO A 182 -18.11 -0.38 0.21
C PRO A 182 -19.23 -0.36 -0.84
N VAL A 183 -18.95 0.31 -1.95
CA VAL A 183 -19.92 0.37 -3.06
C VAL A 183 -19.87 -0.95 -3.82
N VAL A 184 -21.00 -1.62 -3.90
CA VAL A 184 -21.13 -2.78 -4.78
C VAL A 184 -21.05 -2.30 -6.23
N GLN A 185 -19.95 -2.61 -6.90
CA GLN A 185 -19.82 -2.34 -8.33
C GLN A 185 -20.84 -3.18 -9.09
N SER A 186 -21.60 -2.53 -9.98
CA SER A 186 -22.58 -3.23 -10.82
C SER A 186 -21.89 -4.33 -11.65
N ASP A 187 -22.42 -5.54 -11.61
CA ASP A 187 -21.92 -6.64 -12.43
C ASP A 187 -22.29 -6.39 -13.89
N LYS A 188 -21.33 -5.90 -14.64
CA LYS A 188 -21.42 -5.89 -16.10
C LYS A 188 -21.39 -7.32 -16.62
N PRO A 189 -22.13 -7.66 -17.70
CA PRO A 189 -22.01 -8.96 -18.34
C PRO A 189 -20.56 -9.25 -18.73
N TRP A 190 -20.11 -10.49 -18.54
CA TRP A 190 -18.71 -10.89 -18.77
C TRP A 190 -18.19 -10.57 -20.18
N TRP A 191 -19.04 -10.70 -21.20
CA TRP A 191 -18.68 -10.39 -22.59
C TRP A 191 -18.38 -8.90 -22.80
N LYS A 192 -19.09 -8.02 -22.08
CA LYS A 192 -18.84 -6.57 -22.10
C LYS A 192 -17.53 -6.23 -21.40
N LEU A 193 -17.26 -6.85 -20.24
CA LEU A 193 -15.97 -6.73 -19.56
C LEU A 193 -14.82 -7.20 -20.45
N PHE A 194 -15.00 -8.30 -21.17
CA PHE A 194 -14.00 -8.81 -22.10
C PHE A 194 -13.70 -7.81 -23.23
N GLN A 195 -14.72 -7.26 -23.87
CA GLN A 195 -14.54 -6.22 -24.90
C GLN A 195 -13.85 -4.97 -24.35
N GLU A 196 -14.28 -4.50 -23.19
CA GLU A 196 -13.69 -3.32 -22.55
C GLU A 196 -12.25 -3.57 -22.08
N SER A 197 -11.86 -4.78 -21.76
CA SER A 197 -10.52 -5.15 -21.28
C SER A 197 -9.48 -5.30 -22.41
N GLU A 198 -9.89 -5.36 -23.67
CA GLU A 198 -9.03 -5.67 -24.80
C GLU A 198 -7.82 -4.71 -24.94
N SER A 199 -8.04 -3.41 -24.79
CA SER A 199 -6.98 -2.40 -24.91
C SER A 199 -5.86 -2.58 -23.87
N CYS A 200 -6.25 -2.87 -22.62
CA CYS A 200 -5.29 -3.14 -21.56
C CYS A 200 -4.62 -4.51 -21.72
N GLY A 201 -5.39 -5.55 -22.04
CA GLY A 201 -4.85 -6.90 -22.26
C GLY A 201 -3.78 -6.89 -23.35
N ARG A 202 -4.02 -6.22 -24.48
CA ARG A 202 -3.08 -6.05 -25.58
C ARG A 202 -1.83 -5.27 -25.13
N HIS A 203 -2.01 -4.21 -24.33
CA HIS A 203 -0.89 -3.46 -23.77
C HIS A 203 -0.02 -4.31 -22.86
N LEU A 204 -0.59 -5.07 -21.94
CA LEU A 204 0.16 -5.95 -21.04
C LEU A 204 0.91 -7.06 -21.80
N MET A 205 0.33 -7.61 -22.86
CA MET A 205 1.04 -8.55 -23.72
C MET A 205 2.23 -7.90 -24.44
N ASN A 206 2.07 -6.66 -24.92
CA ASN A 206 3.15 -5.92 -25.56
C ASN A 206 4.27 -5.54 -24.56
N LEU A 207 3.96 -5.27 -23.30
CA LEU A 207 4.99 -5.07 -22.26
C LEU A 207 5.87 -6.32 -22.11
N GLY A 208 5.30 -7.51 -22.18
CA GLY A 208 6.04 -8.78 -22.11
C GLY A 208 6.92 -9.04 -23.34
N ALA A 209 6.71 -8.33 -24.46
CA ALA A 209 7.60 -8.41 -25.63
C ALA A 209 8.94 -7.73 -25.36
N GLU A 210 8.98 -6.66 -24.57
CA GLU A 210 10.22 -6.03 -24.10
C GLU A 210 10.54 -6.58 -22.70
N PRO A 211 11.54 -7.45 -22.54
CA PRO A 211 11.87 -8.02 -21.24
C PRO A 211 12.34 -6.94 -20.29
N PHE A 212 11.72 -6.87 -19.14
CA PHE A 212 12.14 -6.05 -18.02
C PHE A 212 12.58 -6.93 -16.86
N VAL A 213 13.29 -6.34 -15.91
CA VAL A 213 13.89 -7.08 -14.80
C VAL A 213 13.43 -6.53 -13.44
N SER A 214 13.34 -7.41 -12.46
CA SER A 214 13.21 -7.04 -11.06
C SER A 214 14.40 -7.56 -10.24
N VAL A 215 14.56 -7.09 -9.02
CA VAL A 215 15.64 -7.55 -8.13
C VAL A 215 15.51 -9.04 -7.76
N SER A 216 14.31 -9.61 -7.85
CA SER A 216 14.04 -11.05 -7.68
C SER A 216 14.27 -11.87 -8.96
N ARG A 217 14.44 -11.22 -10.13
CA ARG A 217 14.60 -11.85 -11.45
C ARG A 217 13.46 -12.83 -11.77
N GLY A 218 12.22 -12.43 -11.54
CA GLY A 218 11.03 -13.24 -11.78
C GLY A 218 10.86 -14.45 -10.86
N LYS A 219 11.71 -14.61 -9.85
CA LYS A 219 11.63 -15.75 -8.93
C LYS A 219 10.69 -15.45 -7.77
N VAL A 220 9.90 -16.46 -7.40
CA VAL A 220 9.16 -16.46 -6.13
C VAL A 220 10.16 -16.88 -5.05
N VAL A 221 10.51 -15.96 -4.19
CA VAL A 221 11.45 -16.21 -3.09
C VAL A 221 10.84 -15.68 -1.79
N SER A 222 11.20 -16.32 -0.68
CA SER A 222 10.93 -15.83 0.66
C SER A 222 12.15 -15.08 1.19
N GLY A 223 11.92 -14.25 2.20
CA GLY A 223 12.97 -13.52 2.90
C GLY A 223 12.39 -12.73 4.06
N HIS A 224 13.26 -12.14 4.88
CA HIS A 224 12.80 -11.16 5.87
C HIS A 224 12.36 -9.89 5.16
N ARG A 225 11.20 -9.39 5.56
CA ARG A 225 10.67 -8.12 5.06
C ARG A 225 11.36 -6.99 5.81
N CYS A 226 12.08 -6.18 5.08
CA CYS A 226 12.87 -5.07 5.57
C CYS A 226 12.33 -3.75 5.02
N CYS A 227 12.61 -2.68 5.75
CA CYS A 227 12.25 -1.33 5.34
C CYS A 227 13.37 -0.36 5.75
N LEU A 228 13.83 0.41 4.78
CA LEU A 228 14.68 1.58 4.99
C LEU A 228 13.87 2.82 4.64
N TRP A 229 13.89 3.84 5.48
CA TRP A 229 13.24 5.11 5.17
C TRP A 229 14.09 6.28 5.61
N GLU A 230 13.82 7.41 5.01
CA GLU A 230 14.40 8.69 5.36
C GLU A 230 13.32 9.75 5.31
N THR A 231 13.20 10.52 6.40
CA THR A 231 12.33 11.70 6.47
C THR A 231 13.21 12.94 6.31
N PHE A 232 12.95 13.70 5.27
CA PHE A 232 13.63 14.96 5.00
C PHE A 232 13.10 16.06 5.92
N SER A 233 13.98 16.97 6.34
CA SER A 233 13.56 18.15 7.09
C SER A 233 12.61 19.04 6.27
N LYS A 234 11.94 19.98 6.90
CA LYS A 234 11.08 20.95 6.20
C LYS A 234 11.85 21.76 5.16
N GLU A 235 13.09 22.13 5.50
CA GLU A 235 14.01 22.88 4.63
C GLU A 235 14.43 22.02 3.42
N GLU A 236 14.82 20.77 3.63
CA GLU A 236 15.16 19.84 2.56
C GLU A 236 13.92 19.55 1.68
N THR A 237 12.77 19.32 2.30
CA THR A 237 11.50 19.12 1.58
C THR A 237 11.14 20.32 0.70
N ALA A 238 11.36 21.55 1.20
CA ALA A 238 11.17 22.76 0.40
C ALA A 238 12.13 22.80 -0.81
N LYS A 239 13.40 22.40 -0.65
CA LYS A 239 14.36 22.28 -1.78
C LYS A 239 13.91 21.22 -2.79
N ILE A 240 13.41 20.08 -2.33
CA ILE A 240 12.87 19.02 -3.20
C ILE A 240 11.68 19.56 -4.00
N LYS A 241 10.77 20.31 -3.36
CA LYS A 241 9.62 20.94 -4.04
C LYS A 241 10.08 21.98 -5.07
N LEU A 242 11.16 22.70 -4.82
CA LEU A 242 11.75 23.62 -5.81
C LEU A 242 12.34 22.84 -7.01
N THR A 243 13.02 21.71 -6.78
CA THR A 243 13.52 20.83 -7.85
C THR A 243 12.38 20.30 -8.71
N LEU A 244 11.32 19.82 -8.07
CA LEU A 244 10.08 19.41 -8.77
C LEU A 244 9.47 20.57 -9.57
N GLY A 245 9.46 21.80 -9.01
CA GLY A 245 8.99 23.02 -9.67
C GLY A 245 9.67 23.28 -11.02
N LYS A 246 11.00 23.05 -11.09
CA LYS A 246 11.79 23.20 -12.33
C LYS A 246 11.43 22.17 -13.41
N ILE A 247 10.91 21.01 -13.03
CA ILE A 247 10.53 19.92 -13.96
C ILE A 247 9.10 20.08 -14.47
N GLY A 248 8.24 20.82 -13.75
CA GLY A 248 6.85 21.05 -14.15
C GLY A 248 5.86 21.09 -12.97
N GLY A 249 6.37 21.15 -11.75
CA GLY A 249 5.57 21.33 -10.53
C GLY A 249 4.67 20.15 -10.21
N ASP A 250 3.55 20.44 -9.55
CA ASP A 250 2.63 19.42 -9.02
C ASP A 250 2.08 18.46 -10.08
N MET A 251 1.91 18.91 -11.31
CA MET A 251 1.48 18.02 -12.41
C MET A 251 2.48 16.90 -12.71
N MET A 252 3.75 17.13 -12.42
CA MET A 252 4.82 16.15 -12.64
C MET A 252 5.13 15.30 -11.42
N ARG A 253 4.55 15.59 -10.26
CA ARG A 253 4.90 14.99 -8.97
C ARG A 253 4.92 13.47 -8.98
N THR A 254 3.85 12.84 -9.45
CA THR A 254 3.76 11.38 -9.49
C THR A 254 4.79 10.77 -10.43
N PHE A 255 5.05 11.40 -11.59
CA PHE A 255 6.07 10.95 -12.54
C PHE A 255 7.48 11.16 -12.02
N PHE A 256 7.69 12.23 -11.26
CA PHE A 256 8.95 12.54 -10.61
C PHE A 256 9.34 11.43 -9.63
N TYR A 257 8.44 11.05 -8.73
CA TYR A 257 8.71 9.97 -7.76
C TYR A 257 8.74 8.58 -8.40
N ALA A 258 7.95 8.34 -9.44
CA ALA A 258 8.04 7.09 -10.22
C ALA A 258 9.39 6.98 -10.97
N GLY A 259 9.89 8.09 -11.53
CA GLY A 259 11.22 8.17 -12.10
C GLY A 259 12.31 7.93 -11.08
N LEU A 260 12.19 8.51 -9.88
CA LEU A 260 13.10 8.26 -8.76
C LEU A 260 13.15 6.76 -8.40
N ALA A 261 11.98 6.10 -8.31
CA ALA A 261 11.92 4.66 -8.02
C ALA A 261 12.69 3.85 -9.07
N ALA A 262 12.50 4.14 -10.35
CA ALA A 262 13.23 3.46 -11.43
C ALA A 262 14.75 3.70 -11.34
N ARG A 263 15.19 4.94 -11.09
CA ARG A 263 16.61 5.31 -10.97
C ARG A 263 17.29 4.65 -9.78
N CYS A 264 16.58 4.56 -8.63
CA CYS A 264 17.07 3.84 -7.46
C CYS A 264 17.24 2.34 -7.74
N HIS A 265 16.40 1.73 -8.57
CA HIS A 265 16.57 0.34 -8.97
C HIS A 265 17.67 0.19 -10.04
N GLN A 266 17.80 1.14 -10.95
CA GLN A 266 18.88 1.16 -11.95
C GLN A 266 20.26 1.09 -11.30
N ILE A 267 20.54 1.90 -10.26
CA ILE A 267 21.87 1.89 -9.62
C ILE A 267 22.20 0.53 -8.99
N VAL A 268 21.19 -0.19 -8.48
CA VAL A 268 21.37 -1.57 -7.96
C VAL A 268 21.77 -2.51 -9.09
N PHE A 269 21.13 -2.44 -10.26
CA PHE A 269 21.50 -3.30 -11.38
C PHE A 269 22.88 -2.95 -11.94
N GLN A 270 23.23 -1.66 -12.00
CA GLN A 270 24.57 -1.20 -12.39
C GLN A 270 25.64 -1.71 -11.42
N SER A 271 25.39 -1.69 -10.10
CA SER A 271 26.33 -2.25 -9.12
C SER A 271 26.53 -3.77 -9.26
N ARG A 272 25.52 -4.48 -9.81
CA ARG A 272 25.57 -5.92 -10.15
C ARG A 272 26.23 -6.18 -11.53
N GLY A 273 26.73 -5.13 -12.22
CA GLY A 273 27.37 -5.24 -13.54
C GLY A 273 26.39 -5.41 -14.70
N HIS A 274 25.11 -5.00 -14.53
CA HIS A 274 24.12 -5.06 -15.59
C HIS A 274 23.86 -3.67 -16.18
N SER A 275 23.72 -3.59 -17.50
CA SER A 275 23.39 -2.39 -18.28
C SER A 275 22.40 -2.72 -19.39
N ASP A 276 21.91 -1.69 -20.07
CA ASP A 276 20.96 -1.79 -21.19
C ASP A 276 19.67 -2.53 -20.82
N LEU A 277 19.19 -2.31 -19.61
CA LEU A 277 17.97 -2.93 -19.10
C LEU A 277 16.74 -2.08 -19.38
N SER A 278 15.58 -2.74 -19.31
CA SER A 278 14.27 -2.09 -19.26
C SER A 278 13.64 -2.30 -17.88
N TYR A 279 12.89 -1.30 -17.44
CA TYR A 279 12.23 -1.27 -16.12
C TYR A 279 10.74 -1.04 -16.29
N ALA A 280 9.93 -1.97 -15.80
CA ALA A 280 8.49 -1.79 -15.70
C ALA A 280 8.15 -1.15 -14.36
N VAL A 281 7.66 0.09 -14.40
CA VAL A 281 7.21 0.83 -13.22
C VAL A 281 5.69 0.86 -13.19
N THR A 282 5.12 0.53 -12.04
CA THR A 282 3.68 0.63 -11.83
C THR A 282 3.33 1.97 -11.18
N MET A 283 2.24 2.58 -11.62
CA MET A 283 1.73 3.81 -11.03
C MET A 283 0.24 3.61 -10.70
N PRO A 284 -0.10 3.47 -9.40
CA PRO A 284 -1.49 3.37 -8.97
C PRO A 284 -2.19 4.71 -9.14
N VAL A 285 -3.45 4.66 -9.56
CA VAL A 285 -4.34 5.81 -9.69
C VAL A 285 -5.56 5.57 -8.83
N GLN A 286 -5.76 6.44 -7.86
CA GLN A 286 -6.89 6.36 -6.94
C GLN A 286 -8.23 6.55 -7.67
N GLN A 287 -9.18 5.66 -7.41
CA GLN A 287 -10.53 5.67 -7.98
C GLN A 287 -11.61 5.49 -6.90
N ARG A 288 -11.30 5.90 -5.69
CA ARG A 288 -12.19 5.71 -4.54
C ARG A 288 -13.48 6.51 -4.70
N PRO A 289 -14.64 5.86 -4.64
CA PRO A 289 -15.92 6.52 -4.81
C PRO A 289 -16.24 7.39 -3.59
N LYS A 290 -16.98 8.46 -3.84
CA LYS A 290 -17.62 9.27 -2.80
C LYS A 290 -19.13 9.09 -2.90
N ASP A 291 -19.82 9.08 -1.76
CA ASP A 291 -21.29 9.08 -1.73
C ASP A 291 -21.86 10.49 -2.01
N SER A 292 -23.18 10.59 -2.03
CA SER A 292 -23.89 11.87 -2.23
C SER A 292 -23.61 12.93 -1.14
N ALA A 293 -23.13 12.51 0.02
CA ALA A 293 -22.70 13.39 1.11
C ALA A 293 -21.18 13.68 1.07
N GLY A 294 -20.47 13.24 0.02
CA GLY A 294 -19.03 13.42 -0.13
C GLY A 294 -18.16 12.49 0.75
N ARG A 295 -18.77 11.54 1.46
CA ARG A 295 -18.05 10.60 2.32
C ARG A 295 -17.38 9.53 1.47
N THR A 296 -16.16 9.19 1.83
CA THR A 296 -15.31 8.24 1.12
C THR A 296 -15.32 6.89 1.83
N ALA A 297 -15.40 5.79 1.08
CA ALA A 297 -15.31 4.44 1.64
C ALA A 297 -13.92 4.19 2.22
N ILE A 298 -13.83 3.58 3.41
CA ILE A 298 -12.55 3.20 4.04
C ILE A 298 -12.01 1.91 3.41
N PHE A 299 -12.86 0.92 3.28
CA PHE A 299 -12.47 -0.45 2.92
C PHE A 299 -12.45 -0.67 1.42
N GLN A 300 -11.83 -1.77 1.03
CA GLN A 300 -11.52 -2.22 -0.31
C GLN A 300 -10.39 -1.40 -0.98
N ASN A 301 -9.78 -2.04 -1.96
CA ASN A 301 -8.77 -1.41 -2.79
C ASN A 301 -9.46 -0.74 -3.97
N HIS A 302 -9.32 0.56 -4.06
CA HIS A 302 -9.98 1.39 -5.08
C HIS A 302 -8.94 2.07 -5.98
N MET A 303 -8.16 1.27 -6.69
CA MET A 303 -7.14 1.80 -7.58
C MET A 303 -7.21 1.15 -8.95
N SER A 304 -6.91 1.93 -9.97
CA SER A 304 -6.45 1.44 -11.27
C SER A 304 -4.93 1.50 -11.31
N MET A 305 -4.33 0.90 -12.33
CA MET A 305 -2.88 0.88 -12.44
C MET A 305 -2.45 1.19 -13.87
N PHE A 306 -1.45 2.03 -14.00
CA PHE A 306 -0.70 2.19 -15.23
C PHE A 306 0.62 1.43 -15.14
N PHE A 307 1.05 0.91 -16.28
CA PHE A 307 2.33 0.23 -16.44
C PHE A 307 3.15 1.00 -17.48
N PHE A 308 4.35 1.40 -17.10
CA PHE A 308 5.28 2.16 -17.93
C PHE A 308 6.56 1.37 -18.12
N ILE A 309 7.17 1.50 -19.29
CA ILE A 309 8.51 0.95 -19.55
C ILE A 309 9.49 2.11 -19.69
N LEU A 310 10.57 2.04 -18.94
CA LEU A 310 11.73 2.91 -19.04
C LEU A 310 12.93 2.08 -19.44
N LYS A 311 13.78 2.60 -20.34
CA LYS A 311 15.07 2.03 -20.70
C LYS A 311 16.18 2.74 -19.93
N ASP A 312 17.34 2.14 -19.81
CA ASP A 312 18.49 2.77 -19.15
C ASP A 312 18.77 4.19 -19.65
N ALA A 313 18.62 4.42 -20.96
CA ALA A 313 18.79 5.76 -21.54
C ALA A 313 17.75 6.79 -21.07
N ASP A 314 16.52 6.35 -20.74
CA ASP A 314 15.46 7.21 -20.21
C ASP A 314 15.72 7.62 -18.77
N LEU A 315 16.64 6.93 -18.09
CA LEU A 315 17.01 7.11 -16.68
C LEU A 315 18.30 7.93 -16.50
N ALA A 316 18.76 8.63 -17.53
CA ALA A 316 19.96 9.48 -17.47
C ALA A 316 19.87 10.52 -16.34
N ASP A 317 18.71 11.16 -16.20
CA ASP A 317 18.38 12.07 -15.13
C ASP A 317 16.87 12.00 -14.78
N LEU A 318 16.50 12.59 -13.62
CA LEU A 318 15.14 12.52 -13.12
C LEU A 318 14.14 13.32 -13.97
N ALA A 319 14.57 14.41 -14.61
CA ALA A 319 13.73 15.21 -15.49
C ALA A 319 13.40 14.46 -16.79
N THR A 320 14.35 13.75 -17.35
CA THR A 320 14.19 12.90 -18.54
C THR A 320 13.24 11.75 -18.23
N ALA A 321 13.47 11.02 -17.13
CA ALA A 321 12.58 9.93 -16.69
C ALA A 321 11.13 10.40 -16.50
N SER A 322 10.94 11.53 -15.81
CA SER A 322 9.62 12.12 -15.57
C SER A 322 8.89 12.49 -16.87
N LYS A 323 9.58 13.08 -17.85
CA LYS A 323 9.01 13.44 -19.15
C LYS A 323 8.59 12.22 -19.96
N VAL A 324 9.41 11.16 -19.95
CA VAL A 324 9.07 9.89 -20.64
C VAL A 324 7.83 9.25 -20.01
N LEU A 325 7.76 9.19 -18.69
CA LEU A 325 6.60 8.68 -17.97
C LEU A 325 5.34 9.48 -18.28
N MET A 326 5.41 10.81 -18.24
CA MET A 326 4.30 11.69 -18.58
C MET A 326 3.81 11.46 -20.03
N LYS A 327 4.73 11.33 -20.99
CA LYS A 327 4.38 11.06 -22.39
C LYS A 327 3.61 9.75 -22.52
N GLN A 328 4.09 8.68 -21.88
CA GLN A 328 3.41 7.38 -21.87
C GLN A 328 2.03 7.48 -21.17
N HIS A 329 1.95 8.26 -20.08
CA HIS A 329 0.69 8.48 -19.38
C HIS A 329 -0.37 9.16 -20.25
N MET A 330 0.01 10.19 -20.98
CA MET A 330 -0.90 10.87 -21.93
C MET A 330 -1.42 9.90 -23.01
N GLU A 331 -0.58 8.97 -23.46
CA GLU A 331 -1.01 7.91 -24.38
C GLU A 331 -1.99 6.94 -23.71
N HIS A 332 -1.73 6.54 -22.47
CA HIS A 332 -2.65 5.70 -21.69
C HIS A 332 -4.02 6.35 -21.51
N LEU A 333 -4.05 7.67 -21.23
CA LEU A 333 -5.30 8.42 -21.09
C LEU A 333 -6.06 8.50 -22.41
N LYS A 334 -5.36 8.81 -23.51
CA LYS A 334 -5.94 8.86 -24.87
C LYS A 334 -6.59 7.52 -25.26
N LEU A 335 -5.96 6.42 -24.91
CA LEU A 335 -6.43 5.06 -25.18
C LEU A 335 -7.37 4.51 -24.09
N LYS A 336 -7.71 5.30 -23.06
CA LYS A 336 -8.56 4.93 -21.93
C LYS A 336 -8.13 3.62 -21.25
N ARG A 337 -6.82 3.35 -21.19
CA ARG A 337 -6.28 2.07 -20.67
C ARG A 337 -6.62 1.85 -19.19
N HIS A 338 -6.72 2.92 -18.36
CA HIS A 338 -7.15 2.81 -16.97
C HIS A 338 -8.57 2.25 -16.81
N LEU A 339 -9.50 2.63 -17.68
CA LEU A 339 -10.87 2.08 -17.68
C LEU A 339 -10.87 0.64 -18.17
N SER A 340 -10.07 0.34 -19.21
CA SER A 340 -9.86 -1.01 -19.72
C SER A 340 -9.22 -1.93 -18.67
N PHE A 341 -8.29 -1.42 -17.86
CA PHE A 341 -7.67 -2.17 -16.76
C PHE A 341 -8.69 -2.53 -15.68
N ASN A 342 -9.59 -1.61 -15.30
CA ASN A 342 -10.65 -1.91 -14.35
C ASN A 342 -11.56 -3.03 -14.85
N SER A 343 -11.95 -3.01 -16.13
CA SER A 343 -12.75 -4.08 -16.72
C SER A 343 -12.02 -5.42 -16.75
N LEU A 344 -10.70 -5.40 -17.01
CA LEU A 344 -9.84 -6.58 -16.91
C LEU A 344 -9.80 -7.13 -15.48
N GLN A 345 -9.59 -6.28 -14.48
CA GLN A 345 -9.59 -6.68 -13.08
C GLN A 345 -10.95 -7.30 -12.66
N LEU A 346 -12.06 -6.67 -13.05
CA LEU A 346 -13.42 -7.20 -12.79
C LEU A 346 -13.65 -8.56 -13.45
N LEU A 347 -13.11 -8.78 -14.63
CA LEU A 347 -13.17 -10.08 -15.31
C LEU A 347 -12.33 -11.13 -14.56
N MET A 348 -11.10 -10.75 -14.18
CA MET A 348 -10.13 -11.65 -13.56
C MET A 348 -10.47 -12.00 -12.10
N ARG A 349 -11.20 -11.16 -11.35
CA ARG A 349 -11.51 -11.41 -9.93
C ARG A 349 -12.26 -12.74 -9.68
N ARG A 350 -12.92 -13.29 -10.71
CA ARG A 350 -13.60 -14.60 -10.64
C ARG A 350 -12.64 -15.78 -10.72
N MET A 351 -11.43 -15.57 -11.22
CA MET A 351 -10.42 -16.61 -11.34
C MET A 351 -9.84 -17.00 -9.99
N PRO A 352 -9.37 -18.25 -9.82
CA PRO A 352 -8.50 -18.59 -8.70
C PRO A 352 -7.24 -17.73 -8.72
N GLY A 353 -6.80 -17.23 -7.55
CA GLY A 353 -5.64 -16.34 -7.45
C GLY A 353 -4.37 -16.91 -8.10
N LYS A 354 -4.15 -18.24 -7.94
CA LYS A 354 -3.03 -18.93 -8.63
C LYS A 354 -3.11 -18.80 -10.15
N THR A 355 -4.27 -19.08 -10.74
CA THR A 355 -4.46 -19.01 -12.20
C THR A 355 -4.24 -17.60 -12.71
N MET A 356 -4.75 -16.60 -12.00
CA MET A 356 -4.56 -15.20 -12.35
C MET A 356 -3.08 -14.80 -12.35
N LEU A 357 -2.33 -15.18 -11.30
CA LEU A 357 -0.89 -14.93 -11.21
C LEU A 357 -0.10 -15.65 -12.30
N ASP A 358 -0.40 -16.93 -12.53
CA ASP A 358 0.29 -17.70 -13.56
C ASP A 358 0.11 -17.06 -14.94
N MET A 359 -1.09 -16.53 -15.24
CA MET A 359 -1.34 -15.78 -16.49
C MET A 359 -0.53 -14.49 -16.57
N VAL A 360 -0.53 -13.66 -15.51
CA VAL A 360 0.26 -12.40 -15.47
C VAL A 360 1.74 -12.70 -15.62
N ARG A 361 2.27 -13.64 -14.85
CA ARG A 361 3.67 -14.01 -14.88
C ARG A 361 4.10 -14.65 -16.20
N LEU A 362 3.27 -15.48 -16.79
CA LEU A 362 3.54 -16.06 -18.11
C LEU A 362 3.66 -14.96 -19.17
N ALA A 363 2.73 -14.02 -19.18
CA ALA A 363 2.77 -12.88 -20.11
C ALA A 363 4.01 -12.00 -19.91
N GLN A 364 4.55 -11.92 -18.69
CA GLN A 364 5.68 -11.07 -18.30
C GLN A 364 6.96 -11.87 -18.01
N ARG A 365 7.10 -13.09 -18.56
CA ARG A 365 8.30 -13.94 -18.40
C ARG A 365 8.72 -14.20 -16.95
N GLY A 366 7.75 -14.35 -16.06
CA GLY A 366 7.95 -14.58 -14.62
C GLY A 366 7.89 -13.32 -13.76
N GLU A 367 7.99 -12.14 -14.34
CA GLU A 367 7.93 -10.87 -13.64
C GLU A 367 6.48 -10.39 -13.42
N ILE A 368 6.33 -9.34 -12.59
CA ILE A 368 5.07 -8.58 -12.42
C ILE A 368 5.34 -7.09 -12.70
N ALA A 369 6.44 -6.58 -12.18
CA ALA A 369 6.98 -5.24 -12.35
C ALA A 369 8.47 -5.27 -12.03
N SER A 370 9.22 -4.22 -12.34
CA SER A 370 10.62 -4.08 -11.87
C SER A 370 10.68 -3.68 -10.40
N CYS A 371 9.73 -2.85 -9.98
CA CYS A 371 9.54 -2.45 -8.58
C CYS A 371 8.10 -2.01 -8.35
N TYR A 372 7.64 -2.11 -7.12
CA TYR A 372 6.43 -1.40 -6.71
C TYR A 372 6.75 0.07 -6.45
N HIS A 373 5.80 0.92 -6.77
CA HIS A 373 5.90 2.35 -6.47
C HIS A 373 4.52 2.90 -6.12
N ALA A 374 4.49 3.78 -5.12
CA ALA A 374 3.34 4.65 -4.87
C ALA A 374 3.80 5.97 -4.25
N TYR A 375 3.15 7.05 -4.67
CA TYR A 375 3.14 8.31 -3.96
C TYR A 375 1.77 8.46 -3.30
N THR A 376 1.73 8.46 -1.97
CA THR A 376 0.47 8.47 -1.20
C THR A 376 -0.04 9.88 -0.91
N GLY A 377 0.76 10.91 -1.20
CA GLY A 377 0.40 12.30 -0.91
C GLY A 377 0.65 12.69 0.55
N SER A 378 -0.10 13.68 1.01
CA SER A 378 -0.05 14.13 2.41
C SER A 378 -0.84 13.16 3.28
N PHE A 379 -0.18 12.57 4.26
CA PHE A 379 -0.79 11.63 5.20
C PHE A 379 -1.95 12.28 5.95
N GLY A 380 -3.11 11.63 5.89
CA GLY A 380 -4.30 12.07 6.62
C GLY A 380 -4.69 13.52 6.33
N GLU A 381 -4.77 13.92 5.05
CA GLU A 381 -4.97 15.31 4.57
C GLU A 381 -5.81 16.17 5.54
N GLY A 382 -5.19 17.22 6.09
CA GLY A 382 -5.81 18.11 7.09
C GLY A 382 -5.77 17.61 8.54
N MET A 383 -5.23 16.44 8.84
CA MET A 383 -4.99 15.98 10.21
C MET A 383 -3.72 16.61 10.79
N THR A 384 -3.85 17.39 11.84
CA THR A 384 -2.73 17.96 12.60
C THR A 384 -2.58 17.34 13.98
N SER A 385 -3.62 16.65 14.48
CA SER A 385 -3.64 15.97 15.77
C SER A 385 -4.21 14.56 15.65
N PHE A 386 -3.82 13.68 16.56
CA PHE A 386 -4.31 12.32 16.63
C PHE A 386 -4.46 11.87 18.08
N CYS A 387 -5.67 11.43 18.44
CA CYS A 387 -5.99 10.88 19.76
C CYS A 387 -5.48 11.75 20.93
N GLY A 388 -5.63 13.07 20.83
CA GLY A 388 -5.36 14.02 21.90
C GLY A 388 -3.96 14.65 21.90
N GLY A 389 -3.07 14.28 20.96
CA GLY A 389 -1.75 14.90 20.80
C GLY A 389 -1.52 15.42 19.38
N ASP A 390 -0.51 16.25 19.18
CA ASP A 390 -0.13 16.74 17.86
C ASP A 390 0.62 15.66 17.08
N ILE A 391 0.35 15.55 15.78
CA ILE A 391 1.08 14.65 14.90
C ILE A 391 2.48 15.22 14.65
N LEU A 392 3.50 14.48 15.03
CA LEU A 392 4.90 14.82 14.79
C LEU A 392 5.40 14.30 13.45
N ASN A 393 5.00 13.08 13.10
CA ASN A 393 5.29 12.44 11.81
C ASN A 393 4.32 11.29 11.55
N ALA A 394 4.23 10.87 10.29
CA ALA A 394 3.52 9.66 9.90
C ALA A 394 4.22 8.97 8.74
N ILE A 395 4.30 7.64 8.80
CA ILE A 395 5.08 6.84 7.86
C ILE A 395 4.27 5.62 7.43
N HIS A 396 4.28 5.33 6.13
CA HIS A 396 3.84 4.06 5.59
C HIS A 396 5.04 3.14 5.33
N MET A 397 4.93 1.91 5.78
CA MET A 397 5.87 0.81 5.53
C MET A 397 5.12 -0.31 4.78
N PRO A 398 4.90 -0.14 3.47
CA PRO A 398 4.20 -1.15 2.67
C PRO A 398 4.98 -2.45 2.62
N THR A 399 4.26 -3.57 2.51
CA THR A 399 4.90 -4.86 2.30
C THR A 399 5.15 -5.11 0.82
N VAL A 400 6.12 -5.97 0.55
CA VAL A 400 6.44 -6.42 -0.80
C VAL A 400 6.52 -7.95 -0.84
N ASN A 401 6.27 -8.50 -2.01
CA ASN A 401 6.50 -9.92 -2.35
C ASN A 401 7.48 -10.01 -3.52
N ALA A 402 8.00 -11.18 -3.79
CA ALA A 402 8.83 -11.43 -4.95
C ALA A 402 8.10 -12.33 -5.97
N PRO A 403 8.09 -11.99 -7.28
CA PRO A 403 8.53 -10.72 -7.85
C PRO A 403 7.62 -9.54 -7.48
N PRO A 404 8.10 -8.28 -7.46
CA PRO A 404 9.45 -7.82 -7.82
C PRO A 404 10.51 -7.94 -6.70
N GLY A 405 10.14 -8.10 -5.42
CA GLY A 405 11.05 -8.21 -4.28
C GLY A 405 11.44 -6.88 -3.63
N SER A 406 11.06 -5.74 -4.21
CA SER A 406 11.26 -4.41 -3.64
C SER A 406 10.26 -3.39 -4.16
N GLY A 407 10.14 -2.28 -3.44
CA GLY A 407 9.35 -1.11 -3.83
C GLY A 407 9.85 0.17 -3.17
N LEU A 408 9.67 1.31 -3.86
CA LEU A 408 9.96 2.64 -3.34
C LEU A 408 8.67 3.43 -3.23
N PHE A 409 8.43 3.96 -2.05
CA PHE A 409 7.19 4.66 -1.68
C PHE A 409 7.53 6.05 -1.16
N VAL A 410 6.68 7.01 -1.45
CA VAL A 410 6.88 8.40 -1.03
C VAL A 410 5.60 8.91 -0.40
N SER A 411 5.74 9.56 0.76
CA SER A 411 4.64 10.20 1.49
C SER A 411 5.08 11.54 2.04
N GLU A 412 4.13 12.39 2.39
CA GLU A 412 4.39 13.65 3.07
C GLU A 412 3.60 13.70 4.39
N CYS A 413 4.18 14.26 5.43
CA CYS A 413 3.51 14.56 6.69
C CYS A 413 4.07 15.83 7.28
N GLN A 414 3.23 16.77 7.71
CA GLN A 414 3.65 18.04 8.37
C GLN A 414 4.75 18.79 7.61
N ASP A 415 4.63 18.89 6.26
CA ASP A 415 5.61 19.49 5.35
C ASP A 415 6.97 18.77 5.29
N GLN A 416 7.03 17.53 5.72
CA GLN A 416 8.20 16.67 5.64
C GLN A 416 7.93 15.54 4.65
N LEU A 417 8.84 15.33 3.69
CA LEU A 417 8.81 14.22 2.75
C LEU A 417 9.49 13.00 3.37
N THR A 418 8.88 11.86 3.21
CA THR A 418 9.50 10.58 3.57
C THR A 418 9.61 9.70 2.34
N VAL A 419 10.82 9.19 2.08
CA VAL A 419 11.08 8.13 1.10
C VAL A 419 11.28 6.83 1.84
N THR A 420 10.56 5.80 1.42
CA THR A 420 10.59 4.46 2.03
C THR A 420 10.92 3.43 0.96
N VAL A 421 11.91 2.58 1.21
CA VAL A 421 12.18 1.37 0.43
C VAL A 421 11.80 0.16 1.26
N SER A 422 10.80 -0.59 0.79
CA SER A 422 10.47 -1.92 1.34
C SER A 422 11.07 -3.00 0.45
N TYR A 423 11.67 -4.03 1.05
CA TYR A 423 12.35 -5.07 0.31
C TYR A 423 12.40 -6.40 1.06
N LEU A 424 12.71 -7.47 0.34
CA LEU A 424 13.11 -8.76 0.92
C LEU A 424 14.64 -8.83 0.99
N ASP A 425 15.20 -9.22 2.13
CA ASP A 425 16.66 -9.33 2.34
C ASP A 425 17.34 -10.32 1.39
N THR A 426 16.58 -11.27 0.85
CA THR A 426 17.02 -12.20 -0.20
C THR A 426 17.07 -11.56 -1.59
N CYS A 427 16.49 -10.37 -1.77
CA CYS A 427 16.43 -9.65 -3.05
C CYS A 427 17.38 -8.44 -3.10
N LEU A 428 17.52 -7.73 -1.98
CA LEU A 428 18.41 -6.59 -1.81
C LEU A 428 19.25 -6.75 -0.54
N SER A 429 20.54 -6.45 -0.64
CA SER A 429 21.44 -6.33 0.50
C SER A 429 21.35 -4.94 1.14
N GLU A 430 21.85 -4.81 2.38
CA GLU A 430 21.95 -3.50 3.05
C GLU A 430 22.82 -2.51 2.26
N SER A 431 23.92 -2.99 1.67
CA SER A 431 24.78 -2.12 0.85
C SER A 431 24.08 -1.61 -0.42
N GLU A 432 23.22 -2.42 -1.03
CA GLU A 432 22.43 -2.00 -2.20
C GLU A 432 21.32 -1.02 -1.82
N THR A 433 20.70 -1.19 -0.65
CA THR A 433 19.72 -0.21 -0.16
C THR A 433 20.39 1.12 0.20
N GLU A 434 21.65 1.10 0.66
CA GLU A 434 22.43 2.31 0.88
C GLU A 434 22.75 3.03 -0.44
N LEU A 435 23.13 2.31 -1.51
CA LEU A 435 23.26 2.89 -2.85
C LEU A 435 21.96 3.55 -3.33
N MET A 436 20.80 2.93 -3.03
CA MET A 436 19.51 3.55 -3.33
C MET A 436 19.34 4.85 -2.52
N ARG A 437 19.75 4.88 -1.25
CA ARG A 437 19.67 6.06 -0.38
C ARG A 437 20.53 7.19 -0.90
N GLU A 438 21.77 6.92 -1.27
CA GLU A 438 22.66 7.91 -1.89
C GLU A 438 22.05 8.44 -3.20
N ARG A 439 21.46 7.56 -4.00
CA ARG A 439 20.80 7.95 -5.26
C ARG A 439 19.63 8.88 -5.03
N TRP A 440 18.71 8.57 -4.13
CA TRP A 440 17.57 9.45 -3.91
C TRP A 440 17.97 10.79 -3.29
N ARG A 441 18.97 10.83 -2.42
CA ARG A 441 19.50 12.11 -1.90
C ARG A 441 20.09 12.95 -3.03
N SER A 442 20.93 12.34 -3.88
CA SER A 442 21.52 13.02 -5.03
C SER A 442 20.44 13.55 -5.99
N ASP A 443 19.47 12.73 -6.34
CA ASP A 443 18.41 13.10 -7.28
C ASP A 443 17.44 14.16 -6.73
N LEU A 444 17.16 14.14 -5.42
CA LEU A 444 16.21 15.04 -4.78
C LEU A 444 16.84 16.36 -4.33
N LEU A 445 18.06 16.32 -3.79
CA LEU A 445 18.73 17.47 -3.18
C LEU A 445 19.85 18.05 -4.06
N GLY A 446 20.35 17.28 -5.03
CA GLY A 446 21.47 17.65 -5.88
C GLY A 446 22.83 17.52 -5.17
N GLU A 447 22.93 16.59 -4.22
CA GLU A 447 24.15 16.30 -3.43
C GLU A 447 25.07 15.28 -4.11
#